data_1d682f0a6af7013338bbe45b49dbc38c
#
_entry.id   1d682f0a6af7013338bbe45b49dbc38c
#
_cell.length_a   1.000
_cell.length_b   1.000
_cell.length_c   1.000
_cell.angle_alpha   90.00
_cell.angle_beta   90.00
_cell.angle_gamma   90.00
#
_symmetry.space_group_name_H-M   'P 1'
#
loop_
_entity.id
_entity.type
_entity.pdbx_description
1 polymer ?
#
loop_
_entity_poly.entity_id
_entity_poly.type
_entity_poly.pdbx_seq_one_letter_code
_entity_poly.pdbx_strand_id
1 'polypeptide(L)'
;MKLPLRAAMKVAIYDLDKTLVRKATFTPFLAFAARRLAPWRLLFLPLWIGLMIGYRAGFYDRTTLKTLGMKLMLGRQELFQLEKVGHAFATRHISKAGWIPEVSALVEDDRRQGARLVIATAAFEFYARAFARMLDIDIVIATRWDGRQIPGGNCYGEEKRRRVLEALGDARPDTSLRFVSDSFADAPLLNEAQEAIFITSSARKANRAASRGWAVIAPQG
;
A
#
# COMPACT_ATOMS: atom_id res chain seq x y z
N MET A 1 -35.64 -12.27 26.75
CA MET A 1 -34.59 -13.02 26.04
C MET A 1 -33.73 -11.99 25.31
N LYS A 2 -32.59 -11.60 25.89
CA LYS A 2 -31.68 -10.62 25.25
C LYS A 2 -30.98 -11.37 24.11
N LEU A 3 -31.15 -10.90 22.88
CA LEU A 3 -30.34 -11.34 21.74
C LEU A 3 -28.86 -11.13 22.08
N PRO A 4 -27.97 -12.08 21.76
CA PRO A 4 -26.55 -11.86 21.95
C PRO A 4 -26.12 -10.62 21.15
N LEU A 5 -25.42 -9.68 21.81
CA LEU A 5 -24.77 -8.56 21.15
C LEU A 5 -23.93 -9.15 20.01
N ARG A 6 -24.22 -8.74 18.78
CA ARG A 6 -23.41 -9.09 17.63
C ARG A 6 -21.97 -8.65 17.98
N ALA A 7 -21.04 -9.60 18.03
CA ALA A 7 -19.64 -9.27 18.28
C ALA A 7 -19.21 -8.22 17.24
N ALA A 8 -18.59 -7.12 17.71
CA ALA A 8 -18.11 -6.07 16.84
C ALA A 8 -17.19 -6.70 15.77
N MET A 9 -17.46 -6.43 14.51
CA MET A 9 -16.66 -6.97 13.41
C MET A 9 -15.28 -6.31 13.44
N LYS A 10 -14.22 -7.10 13.62
CA LYS A 10 -12.84 -6.59 13.56
C LYS A 10 -12.41 -6.48 12.11
N VAL A 11 -11.89 -5.30 11.72
CA VAL A 11 -11.27 -5.07 10.42
C VAL A 11 -9.82 -4.66 10.63
N ALA A 12 -8.89 -5.39 10.04
CA ALA A 12 -7.47 -5.10 10.10
C ALA A 12 -6.97 -4.68 8.72
N ILE A 13 -6.48 -3.45 8.63
CA ILE A 13 -6.04 -2.83 7.39
C ILE A 13 -4.53 -2.63 7.45
N TYR A 14 -3.86 -3.00 6.37
CA TYR A 14 -2.41 -2.93 6.23
C TYR A 14 -2.02 -2.10 5.01
N ASP A 15 -1.09 -1.16 5.16
CA ASP A 15 -0.38 -0.62 4.01
C ASP A 15 0.61 -1.67 3.45
N LEU A 16 1.06 -1.50 2.22
CA LEU A 16 1.95 -2.46 1.56
C LEU A 16 3.42 -2.06 1.68
N ASP A 17 3.79 -0.90 1.11
CA ASP A 17 5.18 -0.47 0.96
C ASP A 17 5.81 -0.15 2.32
N LYS A 18 6.91 -0.81 2.71
CA LYS A 18 7.61 -0.63 3.99
C LYS A 18 6.74 -0.89 5.24
N THR A 19 5.60 -1.53 5.03
CA THR A 19 4.68 -1.99 6.07
C THR A 19 4.56 -3.51 6.03
N LEU A 20 3.92 -4.08 5.03
CA LEU A 20 3.95 -5.54 4.79
C LEU A 20 5.26 -5.97 4.16
N VAL A 21 5.72 -5.27 3.12
CA VAL A 21 6.98 -5.56 2.42
C VAL A 21 8.10 -4.60 2.86
N ARG A 22 9.33 -5.12 3.00
CA ARG A 22 10.47 -4.33 3.50
C ARG A 22 10.85 -3.13 2.61
N LYS A 23 10.61 -3.19 1.31
CA LYS A 23 11.03 -2.18 0.34
C LYS A 23 9.86 -1.67 -0.49
N ALA A 24 9.91 -0.38 -0.83
CA ALA A 24 8.93 0.23 -1.74
C ALA A 24 8.90 -0.46 -3.09
N THR A 25 7.70 -0.57 -3.67
CA THR A 25 7.46 -1.39 -4.86
C THR A 25 7.47 -0.62 -6.17
N PHE A 26 7.09 0.67 -6.20
CA PHE A 26 6.77 1.38 -7.44
C PHE A 26 7.95 1.51 -8.42
N THR A 27 9.09 2.08 -8.01
CA THR A 27 10.26 2.23 -8.89
C THR A 27 10.86 0.87 -9.31
N PRO A 28 11.01 -0.11 -8.40
CA PRO A 28 11.41 -1.46 -8.78
C PRO A 28 10.44 -2.12 -9.78
N PHE A 29 9.12 -1.88 -9.63
CA PHE A 29 8.13 -2.38 -10.58
C PHE A 29 8.32 -1.75 -11.95
N LEU A 30 8.48 -0.42 -12.05
CA LEU A 30 8.71 0.25 -13.33
C LEU A 30 9.91 -0.34 -14.09
N ALA A 31 11.05 -0.50 -13.40
CA ALA A 31 12.26 -1.06 -14.02
C ALA A 31 12.06 -2.54 -14.42
N PHE A 32 11.37 -3.33 -13.59
CA PHE A 32 11.08 -4.72 -13.88
C PHE A 32 10.12 -4.89 -15.07
N ALA A 33 9.05 -4.10 -15.09
CA ALA A 33 8.05 -4.13 -16.14
C ALA A 33 8.61 -3.60 -17.48
N ALA A 34 9.36 -2.48 -17.44
CA ALA A 34 10.02 -1.96 -18.64
C ALA A 34 10.96 -2.99 -19.27
N ARG A 35 11.75 -3.70 -18.45
CA ARG A 35 12.64 -4.77 -18.98
C ARG A 35 11.90 -5.87 -19.73
N ARG A 36 10.64 -6.15 -19.38
CA ARG A 36 9.85 -7.25 -19.95
C ARG A 36 8.92 -6.81 -21.08
N LEU A 37 8.34 -5.61 -20.97
CA LEU A 37 7.32 -5.13 -21.89
C LEU A 37 7.85 -4.14 -22.93
N ALA A 38 8.88 -3.37 -22.57
CA ALA A 38 9.42 -2.31 -23.40
C ALA A 38 10.91 -2.06 -23.08
N PRO A 39 11.83 -3.03 -23.32
CA PRO A 39 13.21 -2.97 -22.83
C PRO A 39 13.98 -1.73 -23.33
N TRP A 40 13.69 -1.24 -24.52
CA TRP A 40 14.29 -0.01 -25.04
C TRP A 40 13.95 1.23 -24.20
N ARG A 41 12.85 1.22 -23.45
CA ARG A 41 12.46 2.33 -22.56
C ARG A 41 13.32 2.43 -21.29
N LEU A 42 14.17 1.46 -21.03
CA LEU A 42 15.19 1.57 -19.98
C LEU A 42 16.18 2.71 -20.26
N LEU A 43 16.33 3.15 -21.51
CA LEU A 43 17.09 4.35 -21.87
C LEU A 43 16.53 5.63 -21.21
N PHE A 44 15.27 5.64 -20.80
CA PHE A 44 14.64 6.76 -20.10
C PHE A 44 14.86 6.74 -18.58
N LEU A 45 15.63 5.79 -18.05
CA LEU A 45 15.91 5.72 -16.61
C LEU A 45 16.52 7.03 -16.05
N PRO A 46 17.47 7.71 -16.74
CA PRO A 46 17.98 9.00 -16.25
C PRO A 46 16.89 10.07 -16.18
N LEU A 47 15.97 10.11 -17.16
CA LEU A 47 14.84 11.03 -17.14
C LEU A 47 13.85 10.71 -16.00
N TRP A 48 13.62 9.43 -15.71
CA TRP A 48 12.84 9.00 -14.54
C TRP A 48 13.47 9.48 -13.23
N ILE A 49 14.79 9.42 -13.09
CA ILE A 49 15.51 9.95 -11.92
C ILE A 49 15.30 11.47 -11.82
N GLY A 50 15.39 12.21 -12.94
CA GLY A 50 15.09 13.63 -13.00
C GLY A 50 13.66 13.95 -12.55
N LEU A 51 12.68 13.16 -12.97
CA LEU A 51 11.29 13.29 -12.50
C LEU A 51 11.17 13.07 -10.99
N MET A 52 11.86 12.07 -10.43
CA MET A 52 11.86 11.86 -8.97
C MET A 52 12.49 13.04 -8.21
N ILE A 53 13.52 13.65 -8.74
CA ILE A 53 14.14 14.86 -8.16
C ILE A 53 13.14 16.02 -8.21
N GLY A 54 12.48 16.27 -9.35
CA GLY A 54 11.47 17.32 -9.51
C GLY A 54 10.29 17.13 -8.53
N TYR A 55 9.83 15.91 -8.32
CA TYR A 55 8.83 15.60 -7.30
C TYR A 55 9.32 15.93 -5.88
N ARG A 56 10.57 15.59 -5.55
CA ARG A 56 11.16 15.94 -4.25
C ARG A 56 11.32 17.45 -4.03
N ALA A 57 11.55 18.16 -5.11
CA ALA A 57 11.61 19.62 -5.12
C ALA A 57 10.21 20.29 -5.05
N GLY A 58 9.12 19.50 -5.10
CA GLY A 58 7.76 20.00 -4.96
C GLY A 58 7.12 20.56 -6.23
N PHE A 59 7.71 20.31 -7.43
CA PHE A 59 7.16 20.83 -8.68
C PHE A 59 5.84 20.21 -9.09
N TYR A 60 5.52 19.02 -8.59
CA TYR A 60 4.27 18.30 -8.86
C TYR A 60 3.99 17.23 -7.79
N ASP A 61 2.77 16.76 -7.78
CA ASP A 61 2.29 15.79 -6.79
C ASP A 61 2.70 14.34 -7.12
N ARG A 62 2.39 13.43 -6.18
CA ARG A 62 2.70 12.00 -6.30
C ARG A 62 1.88 11.32 -7.40
N THR A 63 0.66 11.77 -7.67
CA THR A 63 -0.21 11.24 -8.74
C THR A 63 0.40 11.53 -10.09
N THR A 64 0.84 12.76 -10.29
CA THR A 64 1.55 13.20 -11.51
C THR A 64 2.85 12.42 -11.71
N LEU A 65 3.70 12.30 -10.68
CA LEU A 65 4.92 11.51 -10.76
C LEU A 65 4.65 10.08 -11.23
N LYS A 66 3.66 9.41 -10.64
CA LYS A 66 3.32 8.03 -10.99
C LYS A 66 2.78 7.89 -12.40
N THR A 67 1.92 8.82 -12.80
CA THR A 67 1.38 8.88 -14.18
C THR A 67 2.50 9.08 -15.20
N LEU A 68 3.42 10.01 -14.95
CA LEU A 68 4.58 10.25 -15.80
C LEU A 68 5.50 9.02 -15.83
N GLY A 69 5.75 8.38 -14.70
CA GLY A 69 6.55 7.17 -14.61
C GLY A 69 5.99 6.02 -15.45
N MET A 70 4.67 5.78 -15.35
CA MET A 70 4.00 4.76 -16.17
C MET A 70 4.12 5.07 -17.66
N LYS A 71 3.80 6.30 -18.06
CA LYS A 71 3.89 6.75 -19.48
C LYS A 71 5.32 6.68 -20.03
N LEU A 72 6.28 7.14 -19.24
CA LEU A 72 7.69 7.20 -19.64
C LEU A 72 8.29 5.79 -19.77
N MET A 73 8.16 4.99 -18.71
CA MET A 73 8.87 3.71 -18.60
C MET A 73 8.15 2.56 -19.29
N LEU A 74 6.81 2.60 -19.39
CA LEU A 74 6.04 1.50 -19.96
C LEU A 74 5.32 1.88 -21.25
N GLY A 75 4.94 3.15 -21.43
CA GLY A 75 4.08 3.57 -22.53
C GLY A 75 2.67 3.03 -22.38
N ARG A 76 2.01 2.76 -23.51
CA ARG A 76 0.71 2.08 -23.53
C ARG A 76 0.92 0.59 -23.35
N GLN A 77 0.28 0.03 -22.34
CA GLN A 77 0.26 -1.41 -22.08
C GLN A 77 -1.17 -1.82 -21.75
N GLU A 78 -1.58 -2.97 -22.18
CA GLU A 78 -2.84 -3.57 -21.82
C GLU A 78 -2.85 -3.96 -20.34
N LEU A 79 -3.98 -3.78 -19.66
CA LEU A 79 -4.10 -4.05 -18.23
C LEU A 79 -3.74 -5.50 -17.88
N PHE A 80 -4.17 -6.44 -18.71
CA PHE A 80 -3.84 -7.86 -18.58
C PHE A 80 -2.32 -8.12 -18.57
N GLN A 81 -1.56 -7.43 -19.42
CA GLN A 81 -0.10 -7.55 -19.43
C GLN A 81 0.53 -6.97 -18.16
N LEU A 82 0.01 -5.85 -17.68
CA LEU A 82 0.45 -5.25 -16.42
C LEU A 82 0.16 -6.18 -15.23
N GLU A 83 -0.99 -6.85 -15.19
CA GLU A 83 -1.34 -7.84 -14.17
C GLU A 83 -0.40 -9.04 -14.19
N LYS A 84 -0.16 -9.62 -15.37
CA LYS A 84 0.76 -10.75 -15.55
C LYS A 84 2.18 -10.42 -15.09
N VAL A 85 2.69 -9.24 -15.49
CA VAL A 85 4.01 -8.77 -15.09
C VAL A 85 4.01 -8.39 -13.60
N GLY A 86 2.91 -7.83 -13.10
CA GLY A 86 2.71 -7.50 -11.69
C GLY A 86 2.81 -8.72 -10.78
N HIS A 87 2.20 -9.84 -11.19
CA HIS A 87 2.31 -11.11 -10.45
C HIS A 87 3.76 -11.61 -10.41
N ALA A 88 4.44 -11.66 -11.56
CA ALA A 88 5.84 -12.08 -11.62
C ALA A 88 6.78 -11.12 -10.84
N PHE A 89 6.44 -9.82 -10.82
CA PHE A 89 7.15 -8.82 -10.02
C PHE A 89 6.99 -9.10 -8.53
N ALA A 90 5.77 -9.31 -8.05
CA ALA A 90 5.49 -9.55 -6.64
C ALA A 90 6.27 -10.76 -6.11
N THR A 91 6.24 -11.89 -6.81
CA THR A 91 7.04 -13.09 -6.47
C THR A 91 8.53 -12.77 -6.36
N ARG A 92 9.08 -12.10 -7.38
CA ARG A 92 10.50 -11.72 -7.38
C ARG A 92 10.82 -10.70 -6.28
N HIS A 93 9.93 -9.75 -6.02
CA HIS A 93 10.14 -8.70 -5.01
C HIS A 93 10.23 -9.32 -3.62
N ILE A 94 9.31 -10.21 -3.29
CA ILE A 94 9.32 -10.92 -2.00
C ILE A 94 10.54 -11.83 -1.86
N SER A 95 10.93 -12.55 -2.90
CA SER A 95 12.14 -13.39 -2.83
C SER A 95 13.43 -12.59 -2.55
N LYS A 96 13.46 -11.30 -2.89
CA LYS A 96 14.62 -10.41 -2.71
C LYS A 96 14.54 -9.52 -1.47
N ALA A 97 13.38 -8.98 -1.19
CA ALA A 97 13.18 -7.99 -0.13
C ALA A 97 12.58 -8.61 1.15
N GLY A 98 11.76 -9.64 1.01
CA GLY A 98 11.05 -10.29 2.10
C GLY A 98 9.85 -9.49 2.62
N TRP A 99 9.05 -10.16 3.42
CA TRP A 99 8.04 -9.57 4.28
C TRP A 99 8.68 -8.97 5.53
N ILE A 100 7.96 -8.10 6.22
CA ILE A 100 8.31 -7.67 7.57
C ILE A 100 7.71 -8.71 8.54
N PRO A 101 8.54 -9.52 9.24
CA PRO A 101 8.06 -10.65 10.03
C PRO A 101 7.06 -10.25 11.12
N GLU A 102 7.31 -9.13 11.79
CA GLU A 102 6.49 -8.61 12.86
C GLU A 102 5.08 -8.26 12.37
N VAL A 103 4.98 -7.72 11.14
CA VAL A 103 3.69 -7.39 10.51
C VAL A 103 3.01 -8.63 9.97
N SER A 104 3.78 -9.59 9.42
CA SER A 104 3.23 -10.89 9.00
C SER A 104 2.63 -11.65 10.18
N ALA A 105 3.28 -11.60 11.35
CA ALA A 105 2.73 -12.20 12.57
C ALA A 105 1.41 -11.53 13.01
N LEU A 106 1.30 -10.20 12.86
CA LEU A 106 0.04 -9.49 13.10
C LEU A 106 -1.08 -9.92 12.14
N VAL A 107 -0.76 -10.10 10.86
CA VAL A 107 -1.73 -10.59 9.85
C VAL A 107 -2.27 -11.95 10.25
N GLU A 108 -1.39 -12.87 10.68
CA GLU A 108 -1.79 -14.21 11.12
C GLU A 108 -2.60 -14.17 12.43
N ASP A 109 -2.25 -13.28 13.36
CA ASP A 109 -3.01 -13.11 14.59
C ASP A 109 -4.41 -12.56 14.32
N ASP A 110 -4.51 -11.51 13.49
CA ASP A 110 -5.80 -10.94 13.07
C ASP A 110 -6.67 -11.97 12.35
N ARG A 111 -6.06 -12.81 11.49
CA ARG A 111 -6.75 -13.91 10.82
C ARG A 111 -7.31 -14.91 11.83
N ARG A 112 -6.51 -15.35 12.81
CA ARG A 112 -6.95 -16.27 13.87
C ARG A 112 -8.08 -15.70 14.72
N GLN A 113 -8.10 -14.37 14.91
CA GLN A 113 -9.18 -13.68 15.61
C GLN A 113 -10.43 -13.46 14.74
N GLY A 114 -10.44 -13.92 13.50
CA GLY A 114 -11.58 -13.76 12.58
C GLY A 114 -11.73 -12.33 12.03
N ALA A 115 -10.68 -11.53 12.07
CA ALA A 115 -10.72 -10.18 11.51
C ALA A 115 -10.83 -10.24 9.98
N ARG A 116 -11.57 -9.28 9.42
CA ARG A 116 -11.59 -9.03 7.98
C ARG A 116 -10.29 -8.31 7.59
N LEU A 117 -9.45 -8.98 6.80
CA LEU A 117 -8.16 -8.46 6.38
C LEU A 117 -8.28 -7.62 5.10
N VAL A 118 -7.61 -6.47 5.07
CA VAL A 118 -7.63 -5.51 3.96
C VAL A 118 -6.23 -4.99 3.69
N ILE A 119 -5.83 -4.89 2.43
CA ILE A 119 -4.68 -4.08 2.04
C ILE A 119 -5.18 -2.74 1.51
N ALA A 120 -4.74 -1.63 2.11
CA ALA A 120 -5.02 -0.27 1.64
C ALA A 120 -3.69 0.44 1.29
N THR A 121 -3.42 0.63 -0.01
CA THR A 121 -2.08 1.02 -0.45
C THR A 121 -2.06 2.02 -1.60
N ALA A 122 -1.04 2.87 -1.60
CA ALA A 122 -0.71 3.70 -2.74
C ALA A 122 -0.17 2.89 -3.94
N ALA A 123 0.25 1.65 -3.78
CA ALA A 123 0.67 0.77 -4.87
C ALA A 123 -0.41 0.61 -5.94
N PHE A 124 -0.03 0.29 -7.18
CA PHE A 124 -1.05 0.03 -8.21
C PHE A 124 -1.75 -1.30 -7.99
N GLU A 125 -3.06 -1.29 -8.19
CA GLU A 125 -3.96 -2.43 -7.94
C GLU A 125 -3.51 -3.70 -8.70
N PHE A 126 -3.08 -3.58 -9.94
CA PHE A 126 -2.70 -4.69 -10.79
C PHE A 126 -1.50 -5.51 -10.28
N TYR A 127 -0.63 -4.95 -9.43
CA TYR A 127 0.39 -5.75 -8.73
C TYR A 127 0.14 -5.88 -7.21
N ALA A 128 -0.57 -4.94 -6.58
CA ALA A 128 -0.91 -5.05 -5.17
C ALA A 128 -1.74 -6.30 -4.87
N ARG A 129 -2.66 -6.65 -5.78
CA ARG A 129 -3.44 -7.90 -5.70
C ARG A 129 -2.59 -9.16 -5.67
N ALA A 130 -1.42 -9.15 -6.31
CA ALA A 130 -0.52 -10.30 -6.28
C ALA A 130 0.13 -10.49 -4.90
N PHE A 131 0.50 -9.40 -4.23
CA PHE A 131 0.96 -9.47 -2.83
C PHE A 131 -0.15 -9.92 -1.89
N ALA A 132 -1.36 -9.40 -2.07
CA ALA A 132 -2.52 -9.77 -1.26
C ALA A 132 -2.83 -11.27 -1.33
N ARG A 133 -2.80 -11.86 -2.53
CA ARG A 133 -2.99 -13.31 -2.72
C ARG A 133 -1.95 -14.16 -1.99
N MET A 134 -0.70 -13.69 -1.88
CA MET A 134 0.36 -14.41 -1.13
C MET A 134 0.11 -14.44 0.38
N LEU A 135 -0.76 -13.56 0.87
CA LEU A 135 -1.16 -13.47 2.26
C LEU A 135 -2.63 -13.87 2.48
N ASP A 136 -3.29 -14.48 1.49
CA ASP A 136 -4.72 -14.82 1.52
C ASP A 136 -5.59 -13.64 1.99
N ILE A 137 -5.34 -12.45 1.43
CA ILE A 137 -6.10 -11.23 1.67
C ILE A 137 -6.89 -10.89 0.41
N ASP A 138 -8.22 -10.96 0.47
CA ASP A 138 -9.08 -10.78 -0.70
C ASP A 138 -9.35 -9.31 -1.03
N ILE A 139 -9.36 -8.46 -0.01
CA ILE A 139 -9.76 -7.07 -0.16
C ILE A 139 -8.55 -6.17 -0.37
N VAL A 140 -8.52 -5.51 -1.52
CA VAL A 140 -7.44 -4.59 -1.89
C VAL A 140 -8.03 -3.25 -2.31
N ILE A 141 -7.69 -2.22 -1.55
CA ILE A 141 -7.99 -0.81 -1.82
C ILE A 141 -6.70 -0.15 -2.28
N ALA A 142 -6.56 0.10 -3.57
CA ALA A 142 -5.29 0.47 -4.17
C ALA A 142 -5.45 1.58 -5.23
N THR A 143 -4.32 2.07 -5.72
CA THR A 143 -4.32 3.04 -6.83
C THR A 143 -4.68 2.32 -8.13
N ARG A 144 -5.70 2.82 -8.83
CA ARG A 144 -6.14 2.29 -10.12
C ARG A 144 -5.35 2.92 -11.27
N TRP A 145 -5.26 2.18 -12.36
CA TRP A 145 -4.69 2.64 -13.63
C TRP A 145 -5.63 2.25 -14.77
N ASP A 146 -6.01 3.21 -15.60
CA ASP A 146 -6.93 3.00 -16.72
C ASP A 146 -6.23 2.83 -18.09
N GLY A 147 -4.91 2.73 -18.08
CA GLY A 147 -4.08 2.69 -19.31
C GLY A 147 -3.51 4.07 -19.68
N ARG A 148 -4.02 5.17 -19.10
CA ARG A 148 -3.62 6.55 -19.43
C ARG A 148 -3.33 7.42 -18.21
N GLN A 149 -4.09 7.23 -17.14
CA GLN A 149 -4.05 8.05 -15.94
C GLN A 149 -4.49 7.26 -14.71
N ILE A 150 -4.48 7.93 -13.57
CA ILE A 150 -4.92 7.40 -12.28
C ILE A 150 -6.31 7.97 -11.98
N PRO A 151 -7.40 7.26 -12.33
CA PRO A 151 -8.74 7.76 -12.09
C PRO A 151 -9.01 7.86 -10.57
N GLY A 152 -9.60 8.97 -10.14
CA GLY A 152 -9.89 9.23 -8.73
C GLY A 152 -8.66 9.48 -7.84
N GLY A 153 -7.47 9.68 -8.45
CA GLY A 153 -6.25 10.00 -7.71
C GLY A 153 -5.52 8.80 -7.10
N ASN A 154 -4.36 9.07 -6.52
CA ASN A 154 -3.53 8.07 -5.86
C ASN A 154 -4.13 7.69 -4.49
N CYS A 155 -4.24 6.41 -4.17
CA CYS A 155 -4.73 5.90 -2.88
C CYS A 155 -3.70 6.21 -1.76
N TYR A 156 -3.67 7.46 -1.30
CA TYR A 156 -2.66 8.00 -0.40
C TYR A 156 -3.24 9.12 0.47
N GLY A 157 -2.87 9.19 1.74
CA GLY A 157 -3.33 10.22 2.65
C GLY A 157 -4.85 10.24 2.81
N GLU A 158 -5.47 11.39 2.64
CA GLU A 158 -6.92 11.57 2.77
C GLU A 158 -7.72 10.73 1.77
N GLU A 159 -7.21 10.57 0.54
CA GLU A 159 -7.88 9.72 -0.46
C GLU A 159 -7.88 8.23 -0.04
N LYS A 160 -6.81 7.74 0.59
CA LYS A 160 -6.78 6.39 1.19
C LYS A 160 -7.85 6.27 2.27
N ARG A 161 -7.92 7.25 3.19
CA ARG A 161 -8.94 7.30 4.25
C ARG A 161 -10.35 7.26 3.65
N ARG A 162 -10.65 8.14 2.69
CA ARG A 162 -11.95 8.21 2.03
C ARG A 162 -12.38 6.86 1.43
N ARG A 163 -11.49 6.23 0.66
CA ARG A 163 -11.77 4.92 0.02
C ARG A 163 -11.99 3.80 1.03
N VAL A 164 -11.22 3.80 2.12
CA VAL A 164 -11.39 2.82 3.19
C VAL A 164 -12.75 3.00 3.87
N LEU A 165 -13.10 4.23 4.26
CA LEU A 165 -14.36 4.51 4.92
C LEU A 165 -15.57 4.22 4.02
N GLU A 166 -15.45 4.50 2.73
CA GLU A 166 -16.47 4.16 1.73
C GLU A 166 -16.64 2.64 1.59
N ALA A 167 -15.53 1.87 1.60
CA ALA A 167 -15.57 0.41 1.54
C ALA A 167 -16.12 -0.24 2.82
N LEU A 168 -15.98 0.42 3.98
CA LEU A 168 -16.59 -0.03 5.24
C LEU A 168 -18.10 0.25 5.31
N GLY A 169 -18.57 1.31 4.60
CA GLY A 169 -19.98 1.67 4.53
C GLY A 169 -20.64 1.83 5.90
N ASP A 170 -21.89 1.37 6.02
CA ASP A 170 -22.72 1.48 7.23
C ASP A 170 -22.27 0.56 8.38
N ALA A 171 -21.31 -0.34 8.14
CA ALA A 171 -20.76 -1.22 9.18
C ALA A 171 -19.85 -0.51 10.19
N ARG A 172 -19.50 0.77 9.95
CA ARG A 172 -18.56 1.55 10.76
C ARG A 172 -18.87 1.62 12.27
N PRO A 173 -20.12 1.84 12.72
CA PRO A 173 -20.42 1.97 14.16
C PRO A 173 -20.10 0.71 14.98
N ASP A 174 -20.23 -0.47 14.34
CA ASP A 174 -20.02 -1.77 14.98
C ASP A 174 -18.67 -2.40 14.60
N THR A 175 -17.74 -1.62 14.03
CA THR A 175 -16.46 -2.12 13.52
C THR A 175 -15.31 -1.63 14.41
N SER A 176 -14.52 -2.57 14.92
CA SER A 176 -13.20 -2.27 15.51
C SER A 176 -12.17 -2.23 14.39
N LEU A 177 -11.57 -1.07 14.18
CA LEU A 177 -10.61 -0.83 13.10
C LEU A 177 -9.18 -0.84 13.61
N ARG A 178 -8.35 -1.74 13.10
CA ARG A 178 -6.88 -1.69 13.20
C ARG A 178 -6.31 -1.17 11.88
N PHE A 179 -5.37 -0.23 11.95
CA PHE A 179 -4.62 0.21 10.77
C PHE A 179 -3.12 0.25 11.02
N VAL A 180 -2.36 -0.34 10.11
CA VAL A 180 -0.90 -0.49 10.19
C VAL A 180 -0.25 0.20 8.99
N SER A 181 0.67 1.17 9.23
CA SER A 181 1.37 1.93 8.18
C SER A 181 2.74 2.44 8.62
N ASP A 182 3.67 2.68 7.68
CA ASP A 182 4.98 3.32 7.89
C ASP A 182 4.98 4.84 7.62
N SER A 183 3.85 5.38 7.15
CA SER A 183 3.77 6.71 6.56
C SER A 183 2.94 7.69 7.39
N PHE A 184 3.53 8.84 7.74
CA PHE A 184 2.77 9.95 8.35
C PHE A 184 1.73 10.58 7.41
N ALA A 185 1.82 10.33 6.11
CA ALA A 185 0.77 10.76 5.19
C ALA A 185 -0.55 9.99 5.41
N ASP A 186 -0.48 8.81 6.01
CA ASP A 186 -1.65 8.01 6.37
C ASP A 186 -2.24 8.38 7.74
N ALA A 187 -1.75 9.49 8.35
CA ALA A 187 -2.28 10.02 9.61
C ALA A 187 -3.81 10.19 9.62
N PRO A 188 -4.47 10.61 8.52
CA PRO A 188 -5.93 10.69 8.50
C PRO A 188 -6.60 9.35 8.83
N LEU A 189 -6.09 8.23 8.30
CA LEU A 189 -6.64 6.90 8.58
C LEU A 189 -6.13 6.32 9.91
N LEU A 190 -4.87 6.58 10.29
CA LEU A 190 -4.33 6.18 11.60
C LEU A 190 -5.14 6.80 12.75
N ASN A 191 -5.58 8.05 12.61
CA ASN A 191 -6.38 8.73 13.64
C ASN A 191 -7.84 8.23 13.71
N GLU A 192 -8.35 7.57 12.67
CA GLU A 192 -9.68 6.93 12.68
C GLU A 192 -9.66 5.54 13.32
N ALA A 193 -8.49 4.90 13.34
CA ALA A 193 -8.36 3.55 13.85
C ALA A 193 -8.37 3.52 15.39
N GLN A 194 -9.10 2.57 15.99
CA GLN A 194 -9.03 2.28 17.40
C GLN A 194 -7.67 1.68 17.79
N GLU A 195 -7.07 0.92 16.87
CA GLU A 195 -5.73 0.38 17.00
C GLU A 195 -4.85 0.90 15.88
N ALA A 196 -4.18 2.03 16.09
CA ALA A 196 -3.23 2.61 15.15
C ALA A 196 -1.82 2.09 15.43
N ILE A 197 -1.18 1.47 14.44
CA ILE A 197 0.18 0.91 14.55
C ILE A 197 1.08 1.54 13.50
N PHE A 198 2.18 2.15 13.93
CA PHE A 198 3.16 2.79 13.05
C PHE A 198 4.44 1.94 12.97
N ILE A 199 4.87 1.63 11.75
CA ILE A 199 6.04 0.78 11.51
C ILE A 199 7.27 1.66 11.24
N THR A 200 8.29 1.56 12.09
CA THR A 200 9.53 2.31 11.86
C THR A 200 10.68 1.82 12.75
N SER A 201 11.89 1.78 12.21
CA SER A 201 13.15 1.62 12.98
C SER A 201 13.78 2.96 13.39
N SER A 202 13.25 4.09 12.95
CA SER A 202 13.76 5.42 13.29
C SER A 202 13.21 5.91 14.63
N ALA A 203 14.08 6.13 15.62
CA ALA A 203 13.71 6.65 16.95
C ALA A 203 12.94 7.98 16.85
N ARG A 204 13.37 8.91 15.97
CA ARG A 204 12.68 10.18 15.74
C ARG A 204 11.24 9.99 15.26
N LYS A 205 11.02 9.07 14.33
CA LYS A 205 9.67 8.76 13.83
C LYS A 205 8.83 8.04 14.89
N ALA A 206 9.45 7.12 15.64
CA ALA A 206 8.80 6.40 16.73
C ALA A 206 8.26 7.37 17.79
N ASN A 207 9.09 8.29 18.27
CA ASN A 207 8.68 9.30 19.25
C ASN A 207 7.53 10.18 18.71
N ARG A 208 7.59 10.57 17.44
CA ARG A 208 6.53 11.35 16.78
C ARG A 208 5.23 10.54 16.63
N ALA A 209 5.28 9.24 16.39
CA ALA A 209 4.11 8.37 16.30
C ALA A 209 3.49 8.17 17.70
N ALA A 210 4.33 7.87 18.69
CA ALA A 210 3.90 7.70 20.08
C ALA A 210 3.24 8.96 20.64
N SER A 211 3.76 10.16 20.32
CA SER A 211 3.14 11.43 20.75
C SER A 211 1.75 11.68 20.15
N ARG A 212 1.34 10.90 19.14
CA ARG A 212 0.00 10.90 18.55
C ARG A 212 -0.90 9.79 19.09
N GLY A 213 -0.42 9.01 20.06
CA GLY A 213 -1.13 7.88 20.63
C GLY A 213 -1.07 6.60 19.77
N TRP A 214 -0.21 6.55 18.75
CA TRP A 214 -0.06 5.36 17.92
C TRP A 214 0.94 4.39 18.53
N ALA A 215 0.62 3.10 18.54
CA ALA A 215 1.58 2.06 18.87
C ALA A 215 2.70 2.00 17.84
N VAL A 216 3.90 1.60 18.24
CA VAL A 216 5.05 1.54 17.34
C VAL A 216 5.63 0.14 17.32
N ILE A 217 5.88 -0.39 16.11
CA ILE A 217 6.64 -1.61 15.90
C ILE A 217 7.92 -1.25 15.15
N ALA A 218 9.06 -1.66 15.70
CA ALA A 218 10.36 -1.52 15.07
C ALA A 218 10.72 -2.82 14.34
N PRO A 219 10.72 -2.84 12.98
CA PRO A 219 11.12 -4.03 12.25
C PRO A 219 12.57 -4.38 12.55
N GLN A 220 12.83 -5.66 12.83
CA GLN A 220 14.19 -6.19 12.91
C GLN A 220 14.78 -6.23 11.50
N GLY A 221 16.06 -5.87 11.37
CA GLY A 221 16.80 -5.76 10.12
C GLY A 221 16.91 -7.06 9.32
#